data_416f05898dfbe613a12690bfcee4c0f0
#
_entry.id   416f05898dfbe613a12690bfcee4c0f0
#
_cell.length_a   1.000
_cell.length_b   1.000
_cell.length_c   1.000
_cell.angle_alpha   90.00
_cell.angle_beta   90.00
_cell.angle_gamma   90.00
#
_symmetry.space_group_name_H-M   'P 1'
#
loop_
_entity.id
_entity.type
_entity.pdbx_description
1 polymer ?
#
loop_
_entity_poly.entity_id
_entity_poly.type
_entity_poly.pdbx_seq_one_letter_code
_entity_poly.pdbx_strand_id
1 'polypeptide(L)'
;MTTTQVQSLLLYLGYPVGAPDGIAGSQTRQAVKLFQAAEGLTADGDPGQETQTALLAAVAAGRMYTPAKTENAKTGTFWDDIQYFQRAEFRCQCGGKYCNGFPAEMAEETVRLADEIRRRAGVPLNVNSGVRCKQHNADPNVGGVWNSLHLTGQAIDLAPIGGNISVARLQEIAEQVQAERMPGRGGLGRYDWGVHVDNGKYSRWMK
;
A
#
# COMPACT_ATOMS: atom_id res chain seq x y z
N MET A 1 23.17 -7.63 -9.74
CA MET A 1 22.49 -7.68 -8.43
C MET A 1 21.75 -9.00 -8.26
N THR A 2 21.52 -9.43 -7.02
CA THR A 2 20.62 -10.58 -6.73
C THR A 2 19.16 -10.14 -6.85
N THR A 3 18.23 -11.10 -6.99
CA THR A 3 16.78 -10.80 -7.00
C THR A 3 16.35 -10.04 -5.75
N THR A 4 16.84 -10.44 -4.57
CA THR A 4 16.56 -9.76 -3.30
C THR A 4 17.03 -8.30 -3.33
N GLN A 5 18.19 -8.01 -3.90
CA GLN A 5 18.69 -6.63 -4.02
C GLN A 5 17.79 -5.79 -4.95
N VAL A 6 17.38 -6.35 -6.08
CA VAL A 6 16.45 -5.68 -7.01
C VAL A 6 15.12 -5.41 -6.33
N GLN A 7 14.55 -6.41 -5.64
CA GLN A 7 13.31 -6.25 -4.89
C GLN A 7 13.44 -5.17 -3.80
N SER A 8 14.56 -5.15 -3.06
CA SER A 8 14.80 -4.16 -2.02
C SER A 8 14.88 -2.73 -2.57
N LEU A 9 15.55 -2.53 -3.72
CA LEU A 9 15.63 -1.22 -4.36
C LEU A 9 14.27 -0.79 -4.92
N LEU A 10 13.54 -1.68 -5.56
CA LEU A 10 12.17 -1.41 -6.04
C LEU A 10 11.24 -1.05 -4.87
N LEU A 11 11.34 -1.80 -3.77
CA LEU A 11 10.56 -1.54 -2.57
C LEU A 11 10.92 -0.16 -1.97
N TYR A 12 12.21 0.14 -1.86
CA TYR A 12 12.69 1.45 -1.39
C TYR A 12 12.14 2.60 -2.25
N LEU A 13 12.13 2.41 -3.58
CA LEU A 13 11.57 3.39 -4.53
C LEU A 13 10.02 3.42 -4.52
N GLY A 14 9.35 2.52 -3.79
CA GLY A 14 7.90 2.50 -3.64
C GLY A 14 7.15 1.67 -4.69
N TYR A 15 7.84 0.88 -5.50
CA TYR A 15 7.18 -0.02 -6.45
C TYR A 15 6.52 -1.20 -5.74
N PRO A 16 5.36 -1.71 -6.23
CA PRO A 16 4.56 -2.75 -5.58
C PRO A 16 5.19 -4.14 -5.77
N VAL A 17 6.39 -4.35 -5.24
CA VAL A 17 7.18 -5.59 -5.43
C VAL A 17 6.91 -6.65 -4.37
N GLY A 18 6.24 -6.30 -3.26
CA GLY A 18 6.08 -7.18 -2.10
C GLY A 18 7.33 -7.28 -1.23
N ALA A 19 7.38 -8.28 -0.36
CA ALA A 19 8.56 -8.52 0.47
C ALA A 19 9.74 -9.02 -0.36
N PRO A 20 10.99 -8.59 -0.08
CA PRO A 20 12.19 -9.07 -0.77
C PRO A 20 12.53 -10.52 -0.38
N ASP A 21 11.87 -11.48 -1.00
CA ASP A 21 11.98 -12.92 -0.76
C ASP A 21 13.04 -13.64 -1.63
N GLY A 22 13.63 -12.94 -2.58
CA GLY A 22 14.60 -13.48 -3.52
C GLY A 22 13.98 -14.27 -4.68
N ILE A 23 12.64 -14.31 -4.79
CA ILE A 23 11.92 -15.05 -5.83
C ILE A 23 11.50 -14.10 -6.95
N ALA A 24 11.97 -14.34 -8.18
CA ALA A 24 11.56 -13.58 -9.37
C ALA A 24 10.15 -14.02 -9.84
N GLY A 25 9.15 -13.88 -8.96
CA GLY A 25 7.75 -14.21 -9.23
C GLY A 25 7.05 -13.20 -10.14
N SER A 26 5.74 -13.40 -10.37
CA SER A 26 4.93 -12.50 -11.20
C SER A 26 4.87 -11.08 -10.65
N GLN A 27 4.80 -10.91 -9.34
CA GLN A 27 4.77 -9.62 -8.68
C GLN A 27 6.09 -8.86 -8.86
N THR A 28 7.23 -9.54 -8.67
CA THR A 28 8.55 -8.97 -8.92
C THR A 28 8.70 -8.52 -10.38
N ARG A 29 8.34 -9.39 -11.33
CA ARG A 29 8.39 -9.03 -12.76
C ARG A 29 7.49 -7.86 -13.11
N GLN A 30 6.30 -7.78 -12.52
CA GLN A 30 5.40 -6.65 -12.73
C GLN A 30 6.00 -5.34 -12.18
N ALA A 31 6.59 -5.35 -10.99
CA ALA A 31 7.26 -4.18 -10.42
C ALA A 31 8.46 -3.74 -11.26
N VAL A 32 9.24 -4.68 -11.78
CA VAL A 32 10.34 -4.39 -12.74
C VAL A 32 9.80 -3.72 -13.99
N LYS A 33 8.72 -4.24 -14.60
CA LYS A 33 8.09 -3.61 -15.78
C LYS A 33 7.62 -2.19 -15.52
N LEU A 34 7.01 -1.95 -14.36
CA LEU A 34 6.58 -0.60 -13.98
C LEU A 34 7.78 0.35 -13.85
N PHE A 35 8.87 -0.12 -13.25
CA PHE A 35 10.10 0.65 -13.13
C PHE A 35 10.71 0.94 -14.52
N GLN A 36 10.85 -0.08 -15.34
CA GLN A 36 11.40 0.04 -16.71
C GLN A 36 10.60 1.06 -17.53
N ALA A 37 9.26 0.97 -17.48
CA ALA A 37 8.39 1.92 -18.16
C ALA A 37 8.57 3.36 -17.66
N ALA A 38 8.71 3.54 -16.34
CA ALA A 38 8.93 4.85 -15.73
C ALA A 38 10.27 5.48 -16.13
N GLU A 39 11.31 4.64 -16.33
CA GLU A 39 12.64 5.07 -16.73
C GLU A 39 12.83 5.10 -18.28
N GLY A 40 11.77 4.81 -19.04
CA GLY A 40 11.83 4.79 -20.52
C GLY A 40 12.61 3.60 -21.11
N LEU A 41 12.77 2.53 -20.33
CA LEU A 41 13.41 1.28 -20.75
C LEU A 41 12.40 0.31 -21.38
N THR A 42 12.92 -0.72 -22.06
CA THR A 42 12.06 -1.83 -22.52
C THR A 42 11.44 -2.54 -21.33
N ALA A 43 10.11 -2.53 -21.24
CA ALA A 43 9.37 -3.08 -20.11
C ALA A 43 9.15 -4.59 -20.25
N ASP A 44 10.23 -5.38 -20.26
CA ASP A 44 10.23 -6.84 -20.40
C ASP A 44 10.03 -7.58 -19.06
N GLY A 45 10.31 -6.90 -17.94
CA GLY A 45 10.23 -7.46 -16.58
C GLY A 45 11.46 -8.26 -16.17
N ASP A 46 12.54 -8.20 -16.96
CA ASP A 46 13.84 -8.77 -16.63
C ASP A 46 14.76 -7.65 -16.11
N PRO A 47 15.28 -7.72 -14.88
CA PRO A 47 16.19 -6.72 -14.33
C PRO A 47 17.62 -6.92 -14.86
N GLY A 48 17.80 -6.81 -16.17
CA GLY A 48 19.11 -6.84 -16.84
C GLY A 48 20.03 -5.70 -16.41
N GLN A 49 21.23 -5.64 -16.98
CA GLN A 49 22.28 -4.67 -16.59
C GLN A 49 21.78 -3.21 -16.68
N GLU A 50 21.03 -2.88 -17.74
CA GLU A 50 20.50 -1.53 -17.94
C GLU A 50 19.49 -1.15 -16.85
N THR A 51 18.56 -2.06 -16.53
CA THR A 51 17.58 -1.88 -15.45
C THR A 51 18.27 -1.71 -14.09
N GLN A 52 19.30 -2.52 -13.81
CA GLN A 52 20.05 -2.44 -12.55
C GLN A 52 20.81 -1.11 -12.41
N THR A 53 21.37 -0.60 -13.51
CA THR A 53 22.04 0.71 -13.53
C THR A 53 21.02 1.83 -13.27
N ALA A 54 19.87 1.78 -13.93
CA ALA A 54 18.80 2.74 -13.74
C ALA A 54 18.23 2.71 -12.30
N LEU A 55 18.11 1.52 -11.68
CA LEU A 55 17.69 1.39 -10.28
C LEU A 55 18.61 2.13 -9.32
N LEU A 56 19.93 1.96 -9.48
CA LEU A 56 20.92 2.68 -8.66
C LEU A 56 20.84 4.19 -8.88
N ALA A 57 20.71 4.62 -10.13
CA ALA A 57 20.57 6.03 -10.48
C ALA A 57 19.26 6.64 -9.91
N ALA A 58 18.16 5.89 -9.92
CA ALA A 58 16.89 6.32 -9.36
C ALA A 58 16.98 6.49 -7.83
N VAL A 59 17.62 5.54 -7.15
CA VAL A 59 17.87 5.64 -5.69
C VAL A 59 18.75 6.84 -5.36
N ALA A 60 19.88 7.01 -6.08
CA ALA A 60 20.78 8.13 -5.87
C ALA A 60 20.12 9.49 -6.09
N ALA A 61 19.18 9.56 -7.03
CA ALA A 61 18.42 10.78 -7.35
C ALA A 61 17.15 10.95 -6.48
N GLY A 62 16.81 10.00 -5.61
CA GLY A 62 15.60 10.04 -4.81
C GLY A 62 14.30 10.00 -5.63
N ARG A 63 14.33 9.41 -6.85
CA ARG A 63 13.17 9.30 -7.72
C ARG A 63 12.24 8.20 -7.22
N MET A 64 11.23 8.59 -6.44
CA MET A 64 10.24 7.66 -5.91
C MET A 64 9.17 7.32 -6.96
N TYR A 65 8.70 6.10 -6.93
CA TYR A 65 7.56 5.66 -7.74
C TYR A 65 6.32 6.47 -7.38
N THR A 66 5.87 7.23 -8.34
CA THR A 66 4.52 7.76 -8.32
C THR A 66 3.73 6.86 -9.28
N PRO A 67 2.72 6.12 -8.81
CA PRO A 67 1.87 5.37 -9.72
C PRO A 67 1.42 6.32 -10.83
N ALA A 68 1.86 6.06 -12.08
CA ALA A 68 1.24 6.77 -13.19
C ALA A 68 -0.25 6.54 -12.99
N LYS A 69 -1.04 7.63 -12.89
CA LYS A 69 -2.46 7.51 -13.18
C LYS A 69 -2.48 6.88 -14.57
N THR A 70 -2.70 5.56 -14.61
CA THR A 70 -3.15 4.99 -15.86
C THR A 70 -4.31 5.89 -16.24
N GLU A 71 -4.26 6.52 -17.41
CA GLU A 71 -5.44 7.09 -18.04
C GLU A 71 -6.36 5.91 -18.39
N ASN A 72 -6.75 5.18 -17.34
CA ASN A 72 -7.86 4.25 -17.38
C ASN A 72 -9.03 5.15 -17.73
N ALA A 73 -9.75 4.80 -18.76
CA ALA A 73 -11.03 5.42 -19.07
C ALA A 73 -11.73 5.68 -17.73
N LYS A 74 -12.03 6.96 -17.41
CA LYS A 74 -12.60 7.33 -16.13
C LYS A 74 -13.74 6.37 -15.85
N THR A 75 -13.65 5.65 -14.75
CA THR A 75 -14.63 4.63 -14.39
C THR A 75 -15.93 5.26 -13.87
N GLY A 76 -15.93 6.60 -13.66
CA GLY A 76 -17.01 7.33 -13.04
C GLY A 76 -17.14 7.06 -11.54
N THR A 77 -16.09 6.48 -10.92
CA THR A 77 -16.06 6.18 -9.49
C THR A 77 -15.07 7.11 -8.77
N PHE A 78 -15.16 7.18 -7.45
CA PHE A 78 -14.23 7.97 -6.63
C PHE A 78 -12.75 7.57 -6.81
N TRP A 79 -12.47 6.37 -7.30
CA TRP A 79 -11.11 5.90 -7.58
C TRP A 79 -10.39 6.77 -8.62
N ASP A 80 -11.14 7.42 -9.49
CA ASP A 80 -10.57 8.34 -10.50
C ASP A 80 -9.91 9.58 -9.86
N ASP A 81 -10.29 9.92 -8.63
CA ASP A 81 -9.78 11.06 -7.87
C ASP A 81 -8.67 10.67 -6.87
N ILE A 82 -8.43 9.38 -6.64
CA ILE A 82 -7.37 8.91 -5.74
C ILE A 82 -6.02 9.09 -6.43
N GLN A 83 -5.10 9.80 -5.77
CA GLN A 83 -3.85 10.22 -6.39
C GLN A 83 -2.72 9.21 -6.20
N TYR A 84 -2.61 8.61 -5.02
CA TYR A 84 -1.42 7.87 -4.61
C TYR A 84 -1.62 6.37 -4.50
N PHE A 85 -2.86 5.89 -4.56
CA PHE A 85 -3.19 4.47 -4.45
C PHE A 85 -4.04 3.99 -5.62
N GLN A 86 -3.94 2.70 -5.90
CA GLN A 86 -4.80 2.01 -6.84
C GLN A 86 -5.73 1.05 -6.10
N ARG A 87 -6.94 0.84 -6.62
CA ARG A 87 -7.93 -0.08 -6.04
C ARG A 87 -7.34 -1.46 -5.72
N ALA A 88 -6.47 -1.96 -6.61
CA ALA A 88 -5.85 -3.29 -6.47
C ALA A 88 -5.00 -3.45 -5.19
N GLU A 89 -4.45 -2.36 -4.64
CA GLU A 89 -3.64 -2.40 -3.43
C GLU A 89 -4.46 -2.73 -2.17
N PHE A 90 -5.77 -2.45 -2.20
CA PHE A 90 -6.69 -2.69 -1.07
C PHE A 90 -7.35 -4.06 -1.07
N ARG A 91 -6.96 -4.93 -1.99
CA ARG A 91 -7.53 -6.28 -2.11
C ARG A 91 -7.26 -7.13 -0.87
N CYS A 92 -8.15 -8.10 -0.63
CA CYS A 92 -7.95 -9.11 0.41
C CYS A 92 -6.66 -9.91 0.16
N GLN A 93 -5.82 -10.01 1.16
CA GLN A 93 -4.51 -10.67 1.11
C GLN A 93 -4.59 -12.22 1.22
N CYS A 94 -5.77 -12.83 1.07
CA CYS A 94 -5.90 -14.28 1.12
C CYS A 94 -5.30 -15.03 -0.10
N GLY A 95 -4.70 -14.31 -1.06
CA GLY A 95 -4.06 -14.91 -2.24
C GLY A 95 -5.00 -15.68 -3.17
N GLY A 96 -6.29 -15.40 -3.10
CA GLY A 96 -7.32 -16.15 -3.86
C GLY A 96 -7.83 -17.39 -3.15
N LYS A 97 -7.31 -17.73 -1.95
CA LYS A 97 -7.69 -18.94 -1.22
C LYS A 97 -9.15 -18.97 -0.79
N TYR A 98 -9.72 -17.81 -0.47
CA TYR A 98 -11.07 -17.72 0.11
C TYR A 98 -12.00 -16.76 -0.63
N CYS A 99 -11.46 -15.85 -1.46
CA CYS A 99 -12.24 -14.89 -2.22
C CYS A 99 -11.46 -14.41 -3.45
N ASN A 100 -12.15 -13.70 -4.37
CA ASN A 100 -11.56 -13.12 -5.57
C ASN A 100 -10.74 -11.83 -5.34
N GLY A 101 -10.54 -11.42 -4.07
CA GLY A 101 -9.80 -10.23 -3.69
C GLY A 101 -10.67 -9.08 -3.17
N PHE A 102 -11.93 -8.98 -3.57
CA PHE A 102 -12.83 -7.91 -3.14
C PHE A 102 -14.16 -8.46 -2.62
N PRO A 103 -14.18 -9.02 -1.39
CA PRO A 103 -15.41 -9.50 -0.77
C PRO A 103 -16.40 -8.38 -0.39
N ALA A 104 -15.90 -7.15 -0.30
CA ALA A 104 -16.64 -5.91 -0.19
C ALA A 104 -15.86 -4.80 -0.91
N GLU A 105 -16.52 -3.71 -1.28
CA GLU A 105 -15.85 -2.52 -1.83
C GLU A 105 -15.26 -1.69 -0.68
N MET A 106 -14.17 -0.99 -0.96
CA MET A 106 -13.60 -0.04 0.00
C MET A 106 -14.48 1.20 0.13
N ALA A 107 -14.70 1.64 1.35
CA ALA A 107 -15.39 2.90 1.60
C ALA A 107 -14.56 4.09 1.10
N GLU A 108 -15.15 4.94 0.26
CA GLU A 108 -14.50 6.12 -0.33
C GLU A 108 -13.79 6.97 0.72
N GLU A 109 -14.46 7.27 1.83
CA GLU A 109 -13.92 8.09 2.90
C GLU A 109 -12.63 7.50 3.49
N THR A 110 -12.56 6.18 3.66
CA THR A 110 -11.39 5.48 4.20
C THR A 110 -10.22 5.51 3.20
N VAL A 111 -10.51 5.36 1.90
CA VAL A 111 -9.48 5.45 0.85
C VAL A 111 -8.95 6.88 0.75
N ARG A 112 -9.83 7.90 0.78
CA ARG A 112 -9.42 9.31 0.76
C ARG A 112 -8.60 9.69 2.01
N LEU A 113 -8.88 9.07 3.16
CA LEU A 113 -8.08 9.23 4.37
C LEU A 113 -6.65 8.70 4.15
N ALA A 114 -6.52 7.50 3.61
CA ALA A 114 -5.21 6.89 3.30
C ALA A 114 -4.43 7.71 2.26
N ASP A 115 -5.10 8.20 1.22
CA ASP A 115 -4.50 9.03 0.16
C ASP A 115 -3.92 10.33 0.73
N GLU A 116 -4.65 10.99 1.64
CA GLU A 116 -4.18 12.19 2.33
C GLU A 116 -3.03 11.89 3.30
N ILE A 117 -3.06 10.76 4.03
CA ILE A 117 -1.96 10.33 4.90
C ILE A 117 -0.69 10.16 4.06
N ARG A 118 -0.76 9.46 2.93
CA ARG A 118 0.38 9.28 2.04
C ARG A 118 0.87 10.59 1.44
N ARG A 119 -0.04 11.48 1.04
CA ARG A 119 0.30 12.82 0.55
C ARG A 119 1.14 13.60 1.57
N ARG A 120 0.75 13.59 2.85
CA ARG A 120 1.49 14.29 3.93
C ARG A 120 2.76 13.56 4.35
N ALA A 121 2.79 12.25 4.24
CA ALA A 121 4.01 11.47 4.46
C ALA A 121 5.09 11.83 3.44
N GLY A 122 4.70 12.24 2.21
CA GLY A 122 5.61 12.60 1.14
C GLY A 122 6.41 11.43 0.56
N VAL A 123 6.09 10.21 0.98
CA VAL A 123 6.78 8.97 0.60
C VAL A 123 5.76 7.86 0.33
N PRO A 124 6.10 6.85 -0.48
CA PRO A 124 5.25 5.68 -0.67
C PRO A 124 4.96 4.94 0.64
N LEU A 125 3.74 4.44 0.78
CA LEU A 125 3.30 3.61 1.90
C LEU A 125 2.76 2.29 1.36
N ASN A 126 2.97 1.22 2.13
CA ASN A 126 2.40 -0.09 1.83
C ASN A 126 1.00 -0.22 2.45
N VAL A 127 0.05 -0.77 1.71
CA VAL A 127 -1.25 -1.20 2.23
C VAL A 127 -1.08 -2.63 2.75
N ASN A 128 -0.83 -2.78 4.04
CA ASN A 128 -0.70 -4.09 4.68
C ASN A 128 -2.04 -4.84 4.73
N SER A 129 -3.15 -4.10 4.79
CA SER A 129 -4.49 -4.68 4.72
C SER A 129 -5.50 -3.63 4.30
N GLY A 130 -6.25 -3.93 3.26
CA GLY A 130 -7.50 -3.24 2.89
C GLY A 130 -8.70 -4.06 3.33
N VAL A 131 -9.56 -4.46 2.36
CA VAL A 131 -10.71 -5.33 2.64
C VAL A 131 -10.25 -6.75 2.99
N ARG A 132 -10.98 -7.42 3.88
CA ARG A 132 -10.74 -8.83 4.25
C ARG A 132 -12.01 -9.66 4.06
N CYS A 133 -11.89 -10.88 3.55
CA CYS A 133 -12.97 -11.85 3.63
C CYS A 133 -13.04 -12.47 5.05
N LYS A 134 -14.20 -13.01 5.42
CA LYS A 134 -14.43 -13.57 6.76
C LYS A 134 -13.41 -14.65 7.13
N GLN A 135 -13.10 -15.54 6.20
CA GLN A 135 -12.15 -16.65 6.42
C GLN A 135 -10.73 -16.13 6.64
N HIS A 136 -10.28 -15.16 5.83
CA HIS A 136 -8.97 -14.54 6.01
C HIS A 136 -8.89 -13.75 7.32
N ASN A 137 -9.95 -13.02 7.67
CA ASN A 137 -9.99 -12.27 8.93
C ASN A 137 -9.94 -13.18 10.16
N ALA A 138 -10.52 -14.39 10.07
CA ALA A 138 -10.52 -15.39 11.14
C ALA A 138 -9.23 -16.22 11.20
N ASP A 139 -8.29 -16.06 10.27
CA ASP A 139 -7.00 -16.74 10.30
C ASP A 139 -6.23 -16.32 11.55
N PRO A 140 -5.72 -17.26 12.37
CA PRO A 140 -4.95 -16.94 13.58
C PRO A 140 -3.76 -16.00 13.34
N ASN A 141 -3.13 -16.08 12.17
CA ASN A 141 -2.01 -15.21 11.79
C ASN A 141 -2.44 -13.78 11.49
N VAL A 142 -3.71 -13.56 11.17
CA VAL A 142 -4.31 -12.24 10.94
C VAL A 142 -4.85 -11.65 12.24
N GLY A 143 -5.41 -12.49 13.11
CA GLY A 143 -5.91 -12.11 14.44
C GLY A 143 -7.04 -11.08 14.39
N GLY A 144 -7.85 -11.09 13.32
CA GLY A 144 -8.94 -10.14 13.15
C GLY A 144 -10.14 -10.45 14.05
N VAL A 145 -10.73 -9.40 14.65
CA VAL A 145 -11.96 -9.53 15.44
C VAL A 145 -13.18 -9.80 14.56
N TRP A 146 -14.20 -10.45 15.11
CA TRP A 146 -15.39 -10.88 14.36
C TRP A 146 -16.17 -9.72 13.69
N ASN A 147 -16.10 -8.52 14.26
CA ASN A 147 -16.75 -7.30 13.77
C ASN A 147 -15.76 -6.29 13.15
N SER A 148 -14.63 -6.79 12.65
CA SER A 148 -13.58 -5.96 12.04
C SER A 148 -14.12 -5.11 10.89
N LEU A 149 -13.79 -3.83 10.87
CA LEU A 149 -14.15 -2.91 9.79
C LEU A 149 -13.45 -3.21 8.45
N HIS A 150 -12.39 -4.02 8.46
CA HIS A 150 -11.82 -4.58 7.23
C HIS A 150 -12.80 -5.50 6.48
N LEU A 151 -13.77 -6.13 7.17
CA LEU A 151 -14.77 -6.98 6.52
C LEU A 151 -15.72 -6.21 5.61
N THR A 152 -15.88 -4.93 5.85
CA THR A 152 -16.79 -4.02 5.14
C THR A 152 -16.05 -2.93 4.35
N GLY A 153 -14.72 -3.03 4.20
CA GLY A 153 -13.92 -2.05 3.49
C GLY A 153 -13.77 -0.70 4.19
N GLN A 154 -14.07 -0.63 5.48
CA GLN A 154 -14.08 0.59 6.27
C GLN A 154 -12.79 0.83 7.07
N ALA A 155 -11.79 -0.04 6.92
CA ALA A 155 -10.50 0.05 7.59
C ALA A 155 -9.33 -0.22 6.65
N ILE A 156 -8.18 0.36 6.96
CA ILE A 156 -6.93 0.20 6.24
C ILE A 156 -5.79 0.12 7.24
N ASP A 157 -4.84 -0.78 6.98
CA ASP A 157 -3.57 -0.87 7.68
C ASP A 157 -2.46 -0.38 6.75
N LEU A 158 -1.74 0.68 7.15
CA LEU A 158 -0.64 1.30 6.40
C LEU A 158 0.70 1.08 7.10
N ALA A 159 1.74 0.86 6.32
CA ALA A 159 3.10 0.71 6.83
C ALA A 159 4.13 1.50 6.00
N PRO A 160 5.26 1.93 6.62
CA PRO A 160 6.40 2.45 5.89
C PRO A 160 7.00 1.40 4.94
N ILE A 161 7.63 1.87 3.88
CA ILE A 161 8.38 1.03 2.95
C ILE A 161 9.88 1.22 3.19
N GLY A 162 10.60 0.14 3.54
CA GLY A 162 12.07 0.17 3.63
C GLY A 162 12.64 1.24 4.58
N GLY A 163 11.88 1.73 5.56
CA GLY A 163 12.34 2.74 6.49
C GLY A 163 12.37 4.17 5.91
N ASN A 164 11.70 4.42 4.80
CA ASN A 164 11.59 5.75 4.16
C ASN A 164 10.92 6.82 5.05
N ILE A 165 10.16 6.39 6.04
CA ILE A 165 9.61 7.20 7.13
C ILE A 165 9.55 6.34 8.38
N SER A 166 9.73 6.92 9.57
CA SER A 166 9.58 6.16 10.82
C SER A 166 8.11 5.82 11.09
N VAL A 167 7.86 4.67 11.73
CA VAL A 167 6.51 4.26 12.15
C VAL A 167 5.86 5.34 13.02
N ALA A 168 6.60 5.90 13.98
CA ALA A 168 6.11 6.96 14.85
C ALA A 168 5.65 8.18 14.05
N ARG A 169 6.44 8.60 13.05
CA ARG A 169 6.07 9.74 12.20
C ARG A 169 4.84 9.46 11.35
N LEU A 170 4.71 8.25 10.80
CA LEU A 170 3.50 7.84 10.07
C LEU A 170 2.27 7.88 10.98
N GLN A 171 2.39 7.40 12.22
CA GLN A 171 1.30 7.42 13.21
C GLN A 171 0.87 8.84 13.59
N GLU A 172 1.83 9.76 13.75
CA GLU A 172 1.53 11.18 13.99
C GLU A 172 0.76 11.81 12.83
N ILE A 173 1.20 11.56 11.59
CA ILE A 173 0.52 12.04 10.39
C ILE A 173 -0.89 11.47 10.30
N ALA A 174 -1.05 10.17 10.53
CA ALA A 174 -2.36 9.52 10.50
C ALA A 174 -3.31 10.11 11.54
N GLU A 175 -2.83 10.37 12.77
CA GLU A 175 -3.62 11.02 13.84
C GLU A 175 -4.08 12.42 13.42
N GLN A 176 -3.16 13.24 12.90
CA GLN A 176 -3.48 14.60 12.45
C GLN A 176 -4.51 14.59 11.31
N VAL A 177 -4.27 13.76 10.29
CA VAL A 177 -5.19 13.66 9.14
C VAL A 177 -6.57 13.19 9.59
N GLN A 178 -6.63 12.17 10.45
CA GLN A 178 -7.90 11.66 10.93
C GLN A 178 -8.65 12.68 11.79
N ALA A 179 -7.95 13.41 12.67
CA ALA A 179 -8.57 14.45 13.49
C ALA A 179 -9.19 15.58 12.64
N GLU A 180 -8.52 15.93 11.54
CA GLU A 180 -8.99 16.97 10.61
C GLU A 180 -10.13 16.50 9.72
N ARG A 181 -10.02 15.27 9.18
CA ARG A 181 -10.98 14.74 8.20
C ARG A 181 -12.21 14.11 8.84
N MET A 182 -12.06 13.61 10.06
CA MET A 182 -13.07 12.86 10.79
C MET A 182 -13.16 13.34 12.26
N PRO A 183 -13.47 14.61 12.53
CA PRO A 183 -13.48 15.13 13.89
C PRO A 183 -14.47 14.33 14.78
N GLY A 184 -13.95 13.80 15.90
CA GLY A 184 -14.74 13.06 16.89
C GLY A 184 -15.12 11.62 16.49
N ARG A 185 -14.61 11.09 15.39
CA ARG A 185 -14.84 9.70 14.96
C ARG A 185 -13.58 9.06 14.35
N GLY A 186 -13.71 7.80 13.93
CA GLY A 186 -12.63 7.00 13.35
C GLY A 186 -11.74 6.36 14.39
N GLY A 187 -11.43 5.08 14.19
CA GLY A 187 -10.45 4.34 14.97
C GLY A 187 -9.04 4.57 14.46
N LEU A 188 -8.06 4.61 15.38
CA LEU A 188 -6.64 4.62 15.06
C LEU A 188 -5.90 3.66 15.98
N GLY A 189 -5.30 2.64 15.39
CA GLY A 189 -4.45 1.67 16.06
C GLY A 189 -2.98 1.91 15.75
N ARG A 190 -2.15 1.94 16.78
CA ARG A 190 -0.70 2.08 16.67
C ARG A 190 -0.04 0.74 16.84
N TYR A 191 0.72 0.31 15.85
CA TYR A 191 1.47 -0.93 15.86
C TYR A 191 2.97 -0.63 15.73
N ASP A 192 3.83 -1.55 16.14
CA ASP A 192 5.28 -1.43 15.97
C ASP A 192 5.72 -1.37 14.50
N TRP A 193 4.89 -1.87 13.58
CA TRP A 193 5.14 -1.93 12.13
C TRP A 193 4.38 -0.88 11.32
N GLY A 194 3.38 -0.17 11.90
CA GLY A 194 2.55 0.75 11.11
C GLY A 194 1.36 1.34 11.86
N VAL A 195 0.30 1.65 11.14
CA VAL A 195 -0.91 2.28 11.68
C VAL A 195 -2.16 1.69 11.04
N HIS A 196 -3.17 1.43 11.86
CA HIS A 196 -4.55 1.16 11.45
C HIS A 196 -5.34 2.47 11.45
N VAL A 197 -6.14 2.70 10.43
CA VAL A 197 -7.13 3.77 10.39
C VAL A 197 -8.47 3.25 9.89
N ASP A 198 -9.57 3.73 10.47
CA ASP A 198 -10.92 3.38 10.06
C ASP A 198 -11.88 4.57 10.17
N ASN A 199 -13.07 4.47 9.56
CA ASN A 199 -14.11 5.49 9.60
C ASN A 199 -15.24 5.19 10.61
N GLY A 200 -15.01 4.28 11.56
CA GLY A 200 -15.96 3.89 12.58
C GLY A 200 -16.10 4.89 13.72
N LYS A 201 -16.39 4.37 14.91
CA LYS A 201 -16.46 5.16 16.13
C LYS A 201 -15.06 5.59 16.58
N TYR A 202 -14.97 6.75 17.25
CA TYR A 202 -13.72 7.20 17.82
C TYR A 202 -13.13 6.16 18.77
N SER A 203 -11.92 5.73 18.49
CA SER A 203 -11.14 4.81 19.34
C SER A 203 -9.64 4.99 19.10
N ARG A 204 -8.86 4.76 20.14
CA ARG A 204 -7.38 4.81 20.09
C ARG A 204 -6.83 3.64 20.88
N TRP A 205 -5.91 2.88 20.26
CA TRP A 205 -5.24 1.77 20.92
C TRP A 205 -3.79 1.60 20.44
N MET A 206 -3.00 0.89 21.25
CA MET A 206 -1.64 0.44 20.91
C MET A 206 -1.60 -1.08 21.02
N LYS A 207 -0.81 -1.71 20.14
CA LYS A 207 -0.66 -3.16 20.10
C LYS A 207 0.77 -3.56 19.70
#